data_545f1aff202ca6db7b0a4fcec98e67cc
#
_entry.id   545f1aff202ca6db7b0a4fcec98e67cc
#
_cell.length_a   1.000
_cell.length_b   1.000
_cell.length_c   1.000
_cell.angle_alpha   90.00
_cell.angle_beta   90.00
_cell.angle_gamma   90.00
#
_symmetry.space_group_name_H-M   'P 1'
#
loop_
_entity.id
_entity.type
_entity.pdbx_description
1 polymer ?
#
loop_
_entity_poly.entity_id
_entity_poly.type
_entity_poly.pdbx_seq_one_letter_code
_entity_poly.pdbx_strand_id
1 'polypeptide(L)'
;IGDFISDYFAPFAETTLDDVFLQLIDAFCYIEAHGIIHRDIREGNILVDKSGTVKVIDFGIGKIASRVDGGDADSLVADINRAASDTLPQEYYDGIYTSLTDMFYLAELFGRLIDNAGSCDRTDFSYNDILNKMMEKKPENRFESFAAIREAIGKHDFLHMQISDEDREIYQEFTNLIYESLTSYMAEPRFNTDCAIFISRLEKALTTNLFETVIRKNADVIGSVVD
;
A
#
# COMPACT_ATOMS: atom_id res chain seq x y z
N ILE A 1 0.61 -14.97 10.35
CA ILE A 1 1.32 -14.62 9.12
C ILE A 1 2.58 -15.48 8.93
N GLY A 2 3.34 -15.77 9.98
CA GLY A 2 4.56 -16.58 9.88
C GLY A 2 4.32 -17.94 9.27
N ASP A 3 3.35 -18.69 9.79
CA ASP A 3 2.97 -20.00 9.24
C ASP A 3 2.54 -19.89 7.77
N PHE A 4 1.88 -18.81 7.38
CA PHE A 4 1.48 -18.58 5.99
C PHE A 4 2.70 -18.39 5.10
N ILE A 5 3.66 -17.58 5.52
CA ILE A 5 4.88 -17.32 4.75
C ILE A 5 5.79 -18.54 4.72
N SER A 6 5.91 -19.30 5.82
CA SER A 6 6.80 -20.48 5.90
C SER A 6 6.22 -21.74 5.26
N ASP A 7 4.92 -22.00 5.42
CA ASP A 7 4.32 -23.28 5.07
C ASP A 7 3.45 -23.25 3.82
N TYR A 8 2.88 -22.07 3.49
CA TYR A 8 1.91 -21.90 2.39
C TYR A 8 2.49 -21.36 1.10
N PHE A 9 3.69 -20.79 1.12
CA PHE A 9 4.39 -20.43 -0.11
C PHE A 9 4.92 -21.66 -0.85
N ALA A 10 4.02 -22.65 -1.02
CA ALA A 10 4.24 -23.71 -1.99
C ALA A 10 4.08 -23.13 -3.40
N PRO A 11 4.74 -23.71 -4.43
CA PRO A 11 4.72 -23.21 -5.81
C PRO A 11 3.33 -23.18 -6.48
N PHE A 12 2.27 -23.35 -5.74
CA PHE A 12 0.86 -23.35 -6.17
C PHE A 12 -0.04 -22.37 -5.40
N ALA A 13 0.53 -21.51 -4.55
CA ALA A 13 -0.26 -20.48 -3.88
C ALA A 13 -0.61 -19.38 -4.89
N GLU A 14 -1.90 -19.05 -5.02
CA GLU A 14 -2.37 -17.94 -5.87
C GLU A 14 -1.98 -16.57 -5.30
N THR A 15 -1.65 -16.48 -4.00
CA THR A 15 -1.31 -15.25 -3.29
C THR A 15 0.21 -15.11 -3.18
N THR A 16 0.75 -13.99 -3.61
CA THR A 16 2.18 -13.67 -3.57
C THR A 16 2.58 -12.91 -2.29
N LEU A 17 3.90 -12.79 -2.03
CA LEU A 17 4.43 -11.90 -0.98
C LEU A 17 4.00 -10.46 -1.22
N ASP A 18 4.00 -10.04 -2.48
CA ASP A 18 3.56 -8.72 -2.91
C ASP A 18 2.10 -8.48 -2.53
N ASP A 19 1.22 -9.46 -2.78
CA ASP A 19 -0.21 -9.37 -2.42
C ASP A 19 -0.42 -9.23 -0.91
N VAL A 20 0.33 -9.99 -0.12
CA VAL A 20 0.27 -9.91 1.35
C VAL A 20 0.75 -8.54 1.83
N PHE A 21 1.86 -8.05 1.26
CA PHE A 21 2.40 -6.74 1.60
C PHE A 21 1.43 -5.61 1.24
N LEU A 22 0.86 -5.64 0.06
CA LEU A 22 -0.15 -4.66 -0.38
C LEU A 22 -1.35 -4.62 0.55
N GLN A 23 -1.89 -5.77 0.94
CA GLN A 23 -3.00 -5.85 1.90
C GLN A 23 -2.63 -5.29 3.27
N LEU A 24 -1.39 -5.50 3.74
CA LEU A 24 -0.89 -4.89 4.98
C LEU A 24 -0.84 -3.37 4.87
N ILE A 25 -0.27 -2.85 3.79
CA ILE A 25 -0.21 -1.40 3.56
C ILE A 25 -1.63 -0.81 3.52
N ASP A 26 -2.57 -1.44 2.84
CA ASP A 26 -3.97 -1.01 2.79
C ASP A 26 -4.65 -1.00 4.16
N ALA A 27 -4.42 -2.05 4.95
CA ALA A 27 -4.95 -2.13 6.30
C ALA A 27 -4.40 -0.99 7.18
N PHE A 28 -3.09 -0.71 7.11
CA PHE A 28 -2.48 0.36 7.88
C PHE A 28 -2.81 1.76 7.35
N CYS A 29 -3.02 1.95 6.05
CA CYS A 29 -3.61 3.19 5.51
C CYS A 29 -4.97 3.45 6.15
N TYR A 30 -5.82 2.43 6.24
CA TYR A 30 -7.14 2.55 6.86
C TYR A 30 -7.04 2.89 8.35
N ILE A 31 -6.16 2.20 9.10
CA ILE A 31 -5.92 2.42 10.53
C ILE A 31 -5.45 3.86 10.78
N GLU A 32 -4.44 4.31 10.01
CA GLU A 32 -3.88 5.67 10.10
C GLU A 32 -4.92 6.74 9.75
N ALA A 33 -5.72 6.55 8.68
CA ALA A 33 -6.76 7.48 8.27
C ALA A 33 -7.85 7.68 9.34
N HIS A 34 -8.03 6.67 10.23
CA HIS A 34 -8.91 6.79 11.39
C HIS A 34 -8.22 7.34 12.64
N GLY A 35 -6.98 7.80 12.50
CA GLY A 35 -6.20 8.37 13.59
C GLY A 35 -5.84 7.34 14.67
N ILE A 36 -5.73 6.07 14.32
CA ILE A 36 -5.39 4.98 15.23
C ILE A 36 -3.92 4.63 15.05
N ILE A 37 -3.24 4.38 16.16
CA ILE A 37 -1.89 3.82 16.23
C ILE A 37 -2.03 2.44 16.88
N HIS A 38 -1.55 1.39 16.21
CA HIS A 38 -1.76 0.00 16.65
C HIS A 38 -0.92 -0.37 17.87
N ARG A 39 0.39 -0.05 17.84
CA ARG A 39 1.35 -0.18 18.94
C ARG A 39 1.77 -1.60 19.32
N ASP A 40 1.17 -2.64 18.77
CA ASP A 40 1.50 -4.05 19.04
C ASP A 40 1.67 -4.82 17.73
N ILE A 41 2.65 -4.39 16.92
CA ILE A 41 2.97 -5.03 15.65
C ILE A 41 3.82 -6.27 15.91
N ARG A 42 3.18 -7.42 15.82
CA ARG A 42 3.83 -8.73 15.98
C ARG A 42 3.12 -9.79 15.15
N GLU A 43 3.81 -10.89 14.94
CA GLU A 43 3.35 -12.00 14.12
C GLU A 43 1.95 -12.52 14.53
N GLY A 44 1.71 -12.67 15.83
CA GLY A 44 0.43 -13.16 16.37
C GLY A 44 -0.76 -12.21 16.12
N ASN A 45 -0.50 -10.93 15.81
CA ASN A 45 -1.54 -9.92 15.60
C ASN A 45 -1.85 -9.67 14.11
N ILE A 46 -1.19 -10.42 13.23
CA ILE A 46 -1.46 -10.40 11.77
C ILE A 46 -1.84 -11.81 11.33
N LEU A 47 -3.08 -11.99 11.00
CA LEU A 47 -3.62 -13.27 10.52
C LEU A 47 -3.70 -13.26 8.99
N VAL A 48 -3.43 -14.39 8.38
CA VAL A 48 -3.68 -14.64 6.96
C VAL A 48 -4.55 -15.88 6.88
N ASP A 49 -5.70 -15.77 6.24
CA ASP A 49 -6.59 -16.91 6.07
C ASP A 49 -6.17 -17.76 4.85
N LYS A 50 -6.87 -18.89 4.65
CA LYS A 50 -6.55 -19.84 3.56
C LYS A 50 -6.74 -19.26 2.15
N SER A 51 -7.46 -18.15 2.02
CA SER A 51 -7.61 -17.44 0.75
C SER A 51 -6.53 -16.38 0.53
N GLY A 52 -5.57 -16.24 1.45
CA GLY A 52 -4.54 -15.19 1.40
C GLY A 52 -5.04 -13.83 1.89
N THR A 53 -6.21 -13.76 2.52
CA THR A 53 -6.74 -12.49 3.05
C THR A 53 -6.09 -12.15 4.38
N VAL A 54 -5.49 -10.96 4.45
CA VAL A 54 -4.81 -10.43 5.64
C VAL A 54 -5.80 -9.76 6.58
N LYS A 55 -5.65 -10.00 7.88
CA LYS A 55 -6.42 -9.36 8.96
C LYS A 55 -5.50 -8.91 10.07
N VAL A 56 -5.53 -7.62 10.38
CA VAL A 56 -4.84 -7.04 11.55
C VAL A 56 -5.82 -7.10 12.72
N ILE A 57 -5.35 -7.64 13.84
CA ILE A 57 -6.17 -7.87 15.04
C ILE A 57 -5.49 -7.33 16.29
N ASP A 58 -6.23 -7.30 17.40
CA ASP A 58 -5.73 -6.94 18.74
C ASP A 58 -5.27 -5.49 18.89
N PHE A 59 -6.24 -4.60 18.93
CA PHE A 59 -6.03 -3.17 19.23
C PHE A 59 -6.05 -2.87 20.74
N GLY A 60 -5.77 -3.87 21.59
CA GLY A 60 -5.90 -3.77 23.06
C GLY A 60 -5.04 -2.68 23.68
N ILE A 61 -3.88 -2.37 23.11
CA ILE A 61 -3.00 -1.26 23.51
C ILE A 61 -2.93 -0.12 22.49
N GLY A 62 -3.77 -0.18 21.44
CA GLY A 62 -3.88 0.88 20.44
C GLY A 62 -4.31 2.22 21.06
N LYS A 63 -3.83 3.32 20.51
CA LYS A 63 -4.22 4.68 20.92
C LYS A 63 -4.77 5.47 19.74
N ILE A 64 -5.68 6.40 20.06
CA ILE A 64 -6.14 7.42 19.09
C ILE A 64 -5.08 8.51 19.06
N ALA A 65 -4.54 8.82 17.89
CA ALA A 65 -3.43 9.78 17.70
C ALA A 65 -3.70 11.16 18.32
N SER A 66 -4.95 11.63 18.28
CA SER A 66 -5.36 12.92 18.87
C SER A 66 -5.37 12.95 20.42
N ARG A 67 -5.15 11.81 21.08
CA ARG A 67 -5.12 11.66 22.53
C ARG A 67 -3.75 11.26 23.07
N VAL A 68 -2.72 11.28 22.24
CA VAL A 68 -1.34 11.03 22.67
C VAL A 68 -0.82 12.33 23.30
N ASP A 69 -1.10 12.52 24.59
CA ASP A 69 -0.39 13.50 25.41
C ASP A 69 1.05 13.00 25.57
N GLY A 70 2.01 13.83 25.12
CA GLY A 70 3.42 13.52 25.22
C GLY A 70 3.84 13.38 26.70
N GLY A 71 3.92 12.18 27.23
CA GLY A 71 4.34 12.02 28.61
C GLY A 71 4.48 10.60 29.16
N ASP A 72 3.71 9.67 28.69
CA ASP A 72 3.87 8.26 29.12
C ASP A 72 4.29 7.40 27.93
N ALA A 73 5.62 7.29 27.77
CA ALA A 73 6.15 6.10 27.13
C ALA A 73 5.62 4.93 27.97
N ASP A 74 4.56 4.28 27.50
CA ASP A 74 4.10 3.04 28.12
C ASP A 74 5.28 2.09 28.09
N SER A 75 5.97 1.95 29.22
CA SER A 75 7.11 1.06 29.37
C SER A 75 6.78 -0.35 28.89
N LEU A 76 5.50 -0.74 29.07
CA LEU A 76 4.96 -2.01 28.60
C LEU A 76 5.01 -2.16 27.07
N VAL A 77 4.65 -1.11 26.30
CA VAL A 77 4.69 -1.13 24.81
C VAL A 77 6.13 -1.20 24.32
N ALA A 78 7.02 -0.43 24.97
CA ALA A 78 8.44 -0.46 24.67
C ALA A 78 9.04 -1.86 24.95
N ASP A 79 8.65 -2.51 26.03
CA ASP A 79 9.14 -3.84 26.40
C ASP A 79 8.58 -4.93 25.45
N ILE A 80 7.32 -4.85 25.04
CA ILE A 80 6.72 -5.79 24.08
C ILE A 80 7.42 -5.68 22.72
N ASN A 81 7.60 -4.46 22.22
CA ASN A 81 8.23 -4.26 20.92
C ASN A 81 9.74 -4.60 20.94
N ARG A 82 10.42 -4.35 22.07
CA ARG A 82 11.82 -4.76 22.28
C ARG A 82 12.00 -6.27 22.22
N ALA A 83 11.05 -7.03 22.75
CA ALA A 83 11.10 -8.50 22.70
C ALA A 83 10.81 -9.06 21.29
N ALA A 84 10.18 -8.27 20.44
CA ALA A 84 9.77 -8.68 19.09
C ALA A 84 10.73 -8.24 17.96
N SER A 85 11.69 -7.35 18.24
CA SER A 85 12.56 -6.77 17.22
C SER A 85 14.02 -6.72 17.67
N ASP A 86 14.93 -7.12 16.78
CA ASP A 86 16.39 -7.03 16.97
C ASP A 86 16.90 -5.61 16.73
N THR A 87 16.12 -4.75 16.08
CA THR A 87 16.46 -3.37 15.79
C THR A 87 15.40 -2.44 16.37
N LEU A 88 15.86 -1.29 16.88
CA LEU A 88 14.97 -0.30 17.51
C LEU A 88 15.02 1.01 16.71
N PRO A 89 13.85 1.61 16.44
CA PRO A 89 13.77 2.93 15.80
C PRO A 89 14.17 4.04 16.77
N GLN A 90 14.47 5.23 16.25
CA GLN A 90 14.89 6.37 17.06
C GLN A 90 13.83 6.75 18.10
N GLU A 91 12.56 6.70 17.73
CA GLU A 91 11.42 7.06 18.60
C GLU A 91 11.33 6.20 19.86
N TYR A 92 11.88 4.98 19.82
CA TYR A 92 11.97 4.13 21.01
C TYR A 92 12.77 4.82 22.13
N TYR A 93 13.91 5.46 21.76
CA TYR A 93 14.77 6.15 22.71
C TYR A 93 14.17 7.49 23.16
N ASP A 94 13.36 8.11 22.30
CA ASP A 94 12.70 9.38 22.57
C ASP A 94 11.40 9.20 23.37
N GLY A 95 10.95 7.95 23.58
CA GLY A 95 9.70 7.64 24.27
C GLY A 95 8.45 8.09 23.51
N ILE A 96 8.57 8.27 22.20
CA ILE A 96 7.50 8.71 21.31
C ILE A 96 7.03 7.52 20.49
N TYR A 97 5.71 7.38 20.31
CA TYR A 97 5.14 6.35 19.45
C TYR A 97 4.07 6.93 18.53
N THR A 98 4.26 6.79 17.24
CA THR A 98 3.39 7.32 16.19
C THR A 98 3.05 6.25 15.15
N SER A 99 2.25 6.58 14.12
CA SER A 99 2.03 5.70 12.97
C SER A 99 3.33 5.36 12.23
N LEU A 100 4.33 6.25 12.26
CA LEU A 100 5.64 5.98 11.68
C LEU A 100 6.42 4.92 12.48
N THR A 101 6.13 4.77 13.76
CA THR A 101 6.69 3.70 14.59
C THR A 101 6.04 2.36 14.23
N ASP A 102 4.71 2.33 14.03
CA ASP A 102 4.01 1.16 13.47
C ASP A 102 4.60 0.78 12.10
N MET A 103 4.87 1.76 11.24
CA MET A 103 5.49 1.55 9.92
C MET A 103 6.82 0.81 10.03
N PHE A 104 7.70 1.25 10.95
CA PHE A 104 8.98 0.60 11.17
C PHE A 104 8.83 -0.86 11.61
N TYR A 105 8.02 -1.10 12.65
CA TYR A 105 7.84 -2.45 13.16
C TYR A 105 7.13 -3.39 12.18
N LEU A 106 6.19 -2.86 11.37
CA LEU A 106 5.57 -3.65 10.31
C LEU A 106 6.59 -4.11 9.27
N ALA A 107 7.45 -3.20 8.83
CA ALA A 107 8.47 -3.52 7.83
C ALA A 107 9.54 -4.47 8.38
N GLU A 108 9.97 -4.26 9.61
CA GLU A 108 10.93 -5.14 10.29
C GLU A 108 10.36 -6.55 10.46
N LEU A 109 9.12 -6.67 10.92
CA LEU A 109 8.44 -7.96 11.05
C LEU A 109 8.36 -8.66 9.69
N PHE A 110 7.88 -7.97 8.65
CA PHE A 110 7.70 -8.55 7.33
C PHE A 110 9.03 -8.99 6.71
N GLY A 111 10.06 -8.15 6.79
CA GLY A 111 11.40 -8.47 6.30
C GLY A 111 12.00 -9.69 6.99
N ARG A 112 11.88 -9.75 8.32
CA ARG A 112 12.35 -10.90 9.10
C ARG A 112 11.62 -12.19 8.77
N LEU A 113 10.31 -12.13 8.51
CA LEU A 113 9.52 -13.29 8.12
C LEU A 113 9.95 -13.82 6.76
N ILE A 114 10.24 -12.96 5.79
CA ILE A 114 10.79 -13.35 4.48
C ILE A 114 12.17 -13.98 4.65
N ASP A 115 13.08 -13.34 5.41
CA ASP A 115 14.45 -13.83 5.58
C ASP A 115 14.52 -15.18 6.30
N ASN A 116 13.55 -15.47 7.17
CA ASN A 116 13.48 -16.73 7.91
C ASN A 116 12.67 -17.82 7.19
N ALA A 117 11.93 -17.48 6.16
CA ALA A 117 11.14 -18.43 5.39
C ALA A 117 12.05 -19.21 4.45
N GLY A 118 12.31 -20.49 4.77
CA GLY A 118 13.14 -21.37 3.94
C GLY A 118 12.57 -21.68 2.54
N SER A 119 11.33 -21.25 2.26
CA SER A 119 10.62 -21.45 1.00
C SER A 119 10.53 -20.17 0.15
N CYS A 120 10.92 -19.03 0.67
CA CYS A 120 10.89 -17.73 -0.02
C CYS A 120 12.29 -17.11 -0.07
N ASP A 121 12.53 -16.33 -1.11
CA ASP A 121 13.71 -15.50 -1.23
C ASP A 121 13.24 -14.03 -1.34
N ARG A 122 14.06 -13.09 -0.87
CA ARG A 122 13.83 -11.65 -1.09
C ARG A 122 13.76 -11.29 -2.57
N THR A 123 14.29 -12.12 -3.46
CA THR A 123 14.15 -11.94 -4.91
C THR A 123 12.72 -12.14 -5.41
N ASP A 124 11.87 -12.84 -4.64
CA ASP A 124 10.46 -13.04 -4.96
C ASP A 124 9.57 -11.89 -4.48
N PHE A 125 10.16 -10.87 -3.84
CA PHE A 125 9.48 -9.71 -3.30
C PHE A 125 9.87 -8.44 -4.06
N SER A 126 8.90 -7.81 -4.72
CA SER A 126 9.15 -6.68 -5.63
C SER A 126 9.45 -5.36 -4.90
N TYR A 127 8.97 -5.16 -3.68
CA TYR A 127 9.02 -3.87 -2.98
C TYR A 127 10.13 -3.76 -1.94
N ASN A 128 11.29 -4.41 -2.18
CA ASN A 128 12.42 -4.39 -1.25
C ASN A 128 12.91 -2.97 -0.92
N ASP A 129 12.94 -2.06 -1.90
CA ASP A 129 13.38 -0.69 -1.69
C ASP A 129 12.41 0.09 -0.80
N ILE A 130 11.11 -0.15 -0.98
CA ILE A 130 10.05 0.44 -0.16
C ILE A 130 10.17 -0.09 1.27
N LEU A 131 10.31 -1.41 1.44
CA LEU A 131 10.46 -2.05 2.74
C LEU A 131 11.70 -1.50 3.49
N ASN A 132 12.84 -1.39 2.81
CA ASN A 132 14.06 -0.86 3.39
C ASN A 132 13.90 0.62 3.82
N LYS A 133 13.19 1.43 3.03
CA LYS A 133 12.91 2.82 3.41
C LYS A 133 11.97 2.91 4.61
N MET A 134 11.00 2.02 4.75
CA MET A 134 10.14 1.94 5.94
C MET A 134 10.94 1.60 7.21
N MET A 135 12.03 0.83 7.09
CA MET A 135 12.93 0.42 8.19
C MET A 135 14.00 1.45 8.55
N GLU A 136 14.03 2.63 7.93
CA GLU A 136 14.97 3.68 8.31
C GLU A 136 14.82 4.01 9.81
N LYS A 137 15.96 4.11 10.53
CA LYS A 137 15.95 4.31 11.98
C LYS A 137 15.35 5.64 12.38
N LYS A 138 15.58 6.68 11.57
CA LYS A 138 15.02 8.01 11.80
C LYS A 138 13.71 8.17 11.07
N PRO A 139 12.62 8.58 11.78
CA PRO A 139 11.30 8.71 11.17
C PRO A 139 11.26 9.70 10.00
N GLU A 140 12.09 10.75 10.03
CA GLU A 140 12.19 11.73 8.94
C GLU A 140 12.75 11.17 7.63
N ASN A 141 13.41 10.01 7.67
CA ASN A 141 13.95 9.33 6.49
C ASN A 141 12.96 8.31 5.90
N ARG A 142 11.88 8.01 6.63
CA ARG A 142 10.82 7.09 6.17
C ARG A 142 9.85 7.80 5.23
N PHE A 143 8.78 7.13 4.91
CA PHE A 143 7.61 7.77 4.30
C PHE A 143 6.87 8.58 5.36
N GLU A 144 6.23 9.67 4.95
CA GLU A 144 5.49 10.55 5.85
C GLU A 144 4.17 9.94 6.36
N SER A 145 3.65 8.92 5.67
CA SER A 145 2.42 8.21 6.01
C SER A 145 2.33 6.86 5.27
N PHE A 146 1.41 6.00 5.67
CA PHE A 146 1.09 4.79 4.91
C PHE A 146 0.47 5.13 3.54
N ALA A 147 -0.26 6.22 3.43
CA ALA A 147 -0.77 6.71 2.13
C ALA A 147 0.37 7.06 1.16
N ALA A 148 1.47 7.63 1.66
CA ALA A 148 2.66 7.92 0.85
C ALA A 148 3.37 6.63 0.38
N ILE A 149 3.33 5.55 1.18
CA ILE A 149 3.83 4.23 0.76
C ILE A 149 2.97 3.70 -0.39
N ARG A 150 1.65 3.79 -0.26
CA ARG A 150 0.71 3.36 -1.30
C ARG A 150 0.95 4.05 -2.63
N GLU A 151 1.20 5.36 -2.59
CA GLU A 151 1.55 6.13 -3.79
C GLU A 151 2.90 5.69 -4.38
N ALA A 152 3.89 5.42 -3.52
CA ALA A 152 5.20 4.94 -3.96
C ALA A 152 5.12 3.55 -4.63
N ILE A 153 4.29 2.65 -4.10
CA ILE A 153 3.99 1.34 -4.70
C ILE A 153 3.38 1.52 -6.10
N GLY A 154 2.36 2.37 -6.24
CA GLY A 154 1.74 2.63 -7.54
C GLY A 154 2.73 3.18 -8.56
N LYS A 155 3.66 4.04 -8.16
CA LYS A 155 4.74 4.54 -9.03
C LYS A 155 5.74 3.45 -9.39
N HIS A 156 6.12 2.60 -8.42
CA HIS A 156 7.00 1.46 -8.63
C HIS A 156 6.40 0.50 -9.66
N ASP A 157 5.16 0.09 -9.47
CA ASP A 157 4.47 -0.85 -10.35
C ASP A 157 4.35 -0.29 -11.77
N PHE A 158 4.04 1.00 -11.91
CA PHE A 158 4.00 1.67 -13.19
C PHE A 158 5.36 1.66 -13.92
N LEU A 159 6.46 1.87 -13.19
CA LEU A 159 7.81 1.87 -13.76
C LEU A 159 8.29 0.46 -14.15
N HIS A 160 7.84 -0.57 -13.43
CA HIS A 160 8.21 -1.97 -13.68
C HIS A 160 7.20 -2.72 -14.54
N MET A 161 6.09 -2.08 -14.93
CA MET A 161 5.10 -2.65 -15.83
C MET A 161 5.76 -2.98 -17.17
N GLN A 162 5.86 -4.27 -17.49
CA GLN A 162 6.28 -4.72 -18.83
C GLN A 162 5.11 -4.49 -19.80
N ILE A 163 4.96 -3.26 -20.23
CA ILE A 163 3.99 -2.91 -21.27
C ILE A 163 4.56 -3.36 -22.60
N SER A 164 3.84 -4.19 -23.35
CA SER A 164 4.22 -4.56 -24.72
C SER A 164 4.30 -3.31 -25.59
N ASP A 165 5.07 -3.37 -26.69
CA ASP A 165 5.15 -2.22 -27.59
C ASP A 165 3.77 -1.90 -28.19
N GLU A 166 2.92 -2.91 -28.42
CA GLU A 166 1.54 -2.77 -28.88
C GLU A 166 0.66 -2.06 -27.83
N ASP A 167 0.73 -2.45 -26.56
CA ASP A 167 -0.01 -1.78 -25.47
C ASP A 167 0.48 -0.34 -25.28
N ARG A 168 1.77 -0.09 -25.48
CA ARG A 168 2.36 1.24 -25.41
C ARG A 168 1.84 2.15 -26.52
N GLU A 169 1.73 1.64 -27.74
CA GLU A 169 1.14 2.38 -28.86
C GLU A 169 -0.32 2.71 -28.57
N ILE A 170 -1.11 1.73 -28.13
CA ILE A 170 -2.52 1.92 -27.73
C ILE A 170 -2.64 2.98 -26.63
N TYR A 171 -1.79 2.92 -25.61
CA TYR A 171 -1.77 3.91 -24.53
C TYR A 171 -1.43 5.31 -25.02
N GLN A 172 -0.44 5.43 -25.92
CA GLN A 172 -0.06 6.72 -26.53
C GLN A 172 -1.17 7.29 -27.38
N GLU A 173 -1.80 6.49 -28.22
CA GLU A 173 -2.96 6.90 -29.03
C GLU A 173 -4.12 7.38 -28.15
N PHE A 174 -4.44 6.62 -27.10
CA PHE A 174 -5.48 6.98 -26.13
C PHE A 174 -5.15 8.30 -25.42
N THR A 175 -3.91 8.47 -24.95
CA THR A 175 -3.48 9.69 -24.26
C THR A 175 -3.53 10.90 -25.18
N ASN A 176 -3.08 10.77 -26.43
CA ASN A 176 -3.14 11.83 -27.43
C ASN A 176 -4.58 12.24 -27.75
N LEU A 177 -5.46 11.26 -27.92
CA LEU A 177 -6.88 11.49 -28.22
C LEU A 177 -7.58 12.22 -27.06
N ILE A 178 -7.28 11.83 -25.83
CA ILE A 178 -7.80 12.52 -24.63
C ILE A 178 -7.24 13.94 -24.54
N TYR A 179 -5.93 14.11 -24.72
CA TYR A 179 -5.29 15.42 -24.65
C TYR A 179 -5.84 16.38 -25.70
N GLU A 180 -5.97 15.95 -26.95
CA GLU A 180 -6.58 16.76 -28.02
C GLU A 180 -8.04 17.11 -27.72
N SER A 181 -8.81 16.16 -27.20
CA SER A 181 -10.20 16.38 -26.82
C SER A 181 -10.33 17.35 -25.65
N LEU A 182 -9.50 17.23 -24.63
CA LEU A 182 -9.51 18.07 -23.43
C LEU A 182 -9.08 19.51 -23.75
N THR A 183 -8.00 19.69 -24.51
CA THR A 183 -7.51 21.04 -24.89
C THR A 183 -8.50 21.79 -25.77
N SER A 184 -9.39 21.06 -26.46
CA SER A 184 -10.46 21.68 -27.26
C SER A 184 -11.63 22.19 -26.44
N TYR A 185 -11.83 21.67 -25.19
CA TYR A 185 -13.01 21.97 -24.37
C TYR A 185 -12.70 22.66 -23.04
N MET A 186 -11.48 22.57 -22.52
CA MET A 186 -11.11 23.13 -21.20
C MET A 186 -9.75 23.83 -21.24
N ALA A 187 -9.69 25.05 -20.74
CA ALA A 187 -8.43 25.80 -20.66
C ALA A 187 -7.47 25.23 -19.60
N GLU A 188 -7.99 24.69 -18.50
CA GLU A 188 -7.22 24.07 -17.40
C GLU A 188 -7.97 22.83 -16.88
N PRO A 189 -7.75 21.63 -17.48
CA PRO A 189 -8.39 20.41 -17.01
C PRO A 189 -7.82 19.99 -15.65
N ARG A 190 -8.71 19.66 -14.70
CA ARG A 190 -8.33 18.97 -13.47
C ARG A 190 -8.51 17.48 -13.69
N PHE A 191 -7.40 16.75 -13.67
CA PHE A 191 -7.44 15.30 -13.83
C PHE A 191 -7.89 14.60 -12.56
N ASN A 192 -8.73 13.58 -12.71
CA ASN A 192 -9.07 12.69 -11.64
C ASN A 192 -7.84 11.82 -11.30
N THR A 193 -7.36 11.91 -10.07
CA THR A 193 -6.19 11.16 -9.58
C THR A 193 -6.56 9.83 -8.93
N ASP A 194 -7.87 9.55 -8.78
CA ASP A 194 -8.37 8.29 -8.23
C ASP A 194 -8.62 7.28 -9.34
N CYS A 195 -7.72 6.28 -9.43
CA CYS A 195 -7.81 5.22 -10.43
C CYS A 195 -9.11 4.41 -10.33
N ALA A 196 -9.66 4.19 -9.14
CA ALA A 196 -10.88 3.42 -8.96
C ALA A 196 -12.10 4.17 -9.50
N ILE A 197 -12.16 5.48 -9.27
CA ILE A 197 -13.19 6.36 -9.84
C ILE A 197 -13.05 6.41 -11.36
N PHE A 198 -11.83 6.57 -11.88
CA PHE A 198 -11.55 6.56 -13.33
C PHE A 198 -12.05 5.27 -13.99
N ILE A 199 -11.62 4.12 -13.47
CA ILE A 199 -12.00 2.80 -14.01
C ILE A 199 -13.52 2.63 -13.97
N SER A 200 -14.17 2.92 -12.84
CA SER A 200 -15.63 2.78 -12.70
C SER A 200 -16.41 3.68 -13.68
N ARG A 201 -15.96 4.91 -13.89
CA ARG A 201 -16.57 5.83 -14.84
C ARG A 201 -16.35 5.39 -16.30
N LEU A 202 -15.14 4.88 -16.60
CA LEU A 202 -14.79 4.35 -17.92
C LEU A 202 -15.60 3.09 -18.24
N GLU A 203 -15.71 2.14 -17.32
CA GLU A 203 -16.52 0.94 -17.47
C GLU A 203 -18.01 1.30 -17.73
N LYS A 204 -18.51 2.29 -17.02
CA LYS A 204 -19.88 2.78 -17.24
C LYS A 204 -20.05 3.38 -18.63
N ALA A 205 -19.09 4.16 -19.12
CA ALA A 205 -19.12 4.73 -20.47
C ALA A 205 -19.07 3.62 -21.54
N LEU A 206 -18.21 2.61 -21.34
CA LEU A 206 -18.11 1.45 -22.25
C LEU A 206 -19.37 0.58 -22.25
N THR A 207 -19.96 0.31 -21.07
CA THR A 207 -21.18 -0.52 -20.95
C THR A 207 -22.39 0.13 -21.62
N THR A 208 -22.44 1.46 -21.65
CA THR A 208 -23.52 2.20 -22.32
C THR A 208 -23.44 2.08 -23.86
N ASN A 209 -22.26 1.73 -24.40
CA ASN A 209 -21.98 1.65 -25.83
C ASN A 209 -21.60 0.22 -26.29
N LEU A 210 -22.08 -0.82 -25.59
CA LEU A 210 -21.65 -2.23 -25.73
C LEU A 210 -21.81 -2.81 -27.16
N PHE A 211 -22.67 -2.23 -27.97
CA PHE A 211 -22.96 -2.69 -29.35
C PHE A 211 -22.42 -1.73 -30.43
N GLU A 212 -21.61 -0.75 -30.03
CA GLU A 212 -21.11 0.26 -30.94
C GLU A 212 -19.58 0.19 -31.04
N THR A 213 -19.05 0.34 -32.25
CA THR A 213 -17.59 0.39 -32.49
C THR A 213 -16.98 1.73 -32.13
N VAL A 214 -17.80 2.72 -31.78
CA VAL A 214 -17.36 4.08 -31.40
C VAL A 214 -18.22 4.60 -30.23
N ILE A 215 -17.60 5.28 -29.30
CA ILE A 215 -18.32 5.98 -28.22
C ILE A 215 -18.96 7.23 -28.81
N ARG A 216 -20.30 7.29 -28.81
CA ARG A 216 -21.05 8.40 -29.42
C ARG A 216 -20.96 9.72 -28.68
N LYS A 217 -20.63 9.68 -27.39
CA LYS A 217 -20.52 10.89 -26.56
C LYS A 217 -19.12 11.00 -25.98
N ASN A 218 -18.29 11.78 -26.61
CA ASN A 218 -16.94 12.07 -26.08
C ASN A 218 -16.97 12.64 -24.66
N ALA A 219 -18.06 13.32 -24.27
CA ALA A 219 -18.26 13.83 -22.93
C ALA A 219 -18.27 12.74 -21.85
N ASP A 220 -18.70 11.50 -22.16
CA ASP A 220 -18.75 10.40 -21.21
C ASP A 220 -17.33 9.88 -20.94
N VAL A 221 -16.45 9.86 -21.96
CA VAL A 221 -15.02 9.50 -21.80
C VAL A 221 -14.28 10.61 -21.08
N ILE A 222 -14.48 11.87 -21.51
CA ILE A 222 -13.88 13.04 -20.86
C ILE A 222 -14.27 13.08 -19.38
N GLY A 223 -15.55 12.87 -19.04
CA GLY A 223 -16.04 12.82 -17.66
C GLY A 223 -15.52 11.65 -16.82
N SER A 224 -14.83 10.65 -17.43
CA SER A 224 -14.11 9.63 -16.67
C SER A 224 -12.71 10.10 -16.24
N VAL A 225 -12.10 11.00 -17.01
CA VAL A 225 -10.70 11.46 -16.84
C VAL A 225 -10.60 12.74 -16.01
N VAL A 226 -11.60 13.62 -16.08
CA VAL A 226 -11.62 14.92 -15.37
C VAL A 226 -12.73 15.01 -14.35
N ASP A 227 -12.48 15.78 -13.29
CA ASP A 227 -13.47 16.14 -12.26
C ASP A 227 -14.35 17.32 -12.70
#